data_fc777ed623562e83e5fa5cc21da61540
#
_entry.id   fc777ed623562e83e5fa5cc21da61540
#
_cell.length_a   1.000
_cell.length_b   1.000
_cell.length_c   1.000
_cell.angle_alpha   90.00
_cell.angle_beta   90.00
_cell.angle_gamma   90.00
#
_symmetry.space_group_name_H-M   'P 1'
#
loop_
_entity.id
_entity.type
_entity.pdbx_description
1 polymer ?
#
loop_
_entity_poly.entity_id
_entity_poly.type
_entity_poly.pdbx_seq_one_letter_code
_entity_poly.pdbx_strand_id
1 'polypeptide(L)'
;HYNYQPKKNEYGPRRKVLDALLRVMPKDRMISVRYPVAKLFTFNLNHTDTVTQKTAYNGSDLSRISFHNDCFLADVDDMGTFGENPDYRKFWEWETKYVAMGGETCQLSEYSNCENAVADFAKYHWSYINIDYHPAVINQWKDEHCMTEIKKRLGYRFTLSDGYFTPKGKIGHPYEVVLKLQNTGWAAPFNPRDVEIIFVHKKKKDNKYKIKLKEDPRFWFPGEQTTIRAQFGLPTSMPSGEYDIYLNLPDPRSTISTRWEYSIQLANRDVWNKHYGYNKIHNTVLIDGLDGETFDGETLQKF
;
A
#
# COMPACT_ATOMS: atom_id res chain seq x y z
N HIS A 1 20.44 15.58 -26.77
CA HIS A 1 20.42 14.75 -25.57
C HIS A 1 20.84 15.59 -24.39
N TYR A 2 19.90 15.99 -23.54
CA TYR A 2 20.18 16.67 -22.28
C TYR A 2 20.38 15.62 -21.18
N ASN A 3 21.52 14.92 -21.19
CA ASN A 3 21.98 14.11 -20.07
C ASN A 3 22.50 15.05 -18.96
N TYR A 4 21.63 15.89 -18.41
CA TYR A 4 22.01 16.71 -17.27
C TYR A 4 21.86 15.93 -15.98
N GLN A 5 22.87 15.16 -15.65
CA GLN A 5 23.04 14.71 -14.28
C GLN A 5 23.78 15.80 -13.48
N PRO A 6 23.15 16.35 -12.42
CA PRO A 6 23.81 17.35 -11.62
C PRO A 6 25.15 16.86 -11.06
N LYS A 7 26.17 17.69 -11.11
CA LYS A 7 27.47 17.36 -10.51
C LYS A 7 27.37 17.26 -9.00
N LYS A 8 28.23 16.45 -8.37
CA LYS A 8 28.22 16.21 -6.91
C LYS A 8 28.22 17.51 -6.08
N ASN A 9 28.95 18.55 -6.52
CA ASN A 9 29.00 19.85 -5.85
C ASN A 9 27.71 20.68 -5.94
N GLU A 10 26.79 20.35 -6.84
CA GLU A 10 25.50 21.07 -7.00
C GLU A 10 24.44 20.59 -6.01
N TYR A 11 24.66 19.46 -5.34
CA TYR A 11 23.71 18.90 -4.39
C TYR A 11 23.66 19.64 -3.05
N GLY A 12 24.69 20.40 -2.68
CA GLY A 12 24.68 21.23 -1.48
C GLY A 12 23.51 22.24 -1.45
N PRO A 13 23.35 23.11 -2.47
CA PRO A 13 22.19 23.98 -2.60
C PRO A 13 20.86 23.25 -2.71
N ARG A 14 20.81 22.14 -3.47
CA ARG A 14 19.59 21.30 -3.64
C ARG A 14 19.17 20.67 -2.32
N ARG A 15 20.11 20.29 -1.49
CA ARG A 15 19.87 19.78 -0.14
C ARG A 15 19.04 20.76 0.69
N LYS A 16 19.35 22.07 0.64
CA LYS A 16 18.59 23.10 1.39
C LYS A 16 17.11 23.16 0.99
N VAL A 17 16.81 22.99 -0.30
CA VAL A 17 15.43 22.92 -0.81
C VAL A 17 14.74 21.67 -0.28
N LEU A 18 15.40 20.52 -0.38
CA LEU A 18 14.83 19.24 0.08
C LEU A 18 14.61 19.25 1.60
N ASP A 19 15.55 19.78 2.38
CA ASP A 19 15.42 19.93 3.84
C ASP A 19 14.25 20.85 4.22
N ALA A 20 14.00 21.92 3.45
CA ALA A 20 12.85 22.80 3.65
C ALA A 20 11.52 22.05 3.40
N LEU A 21 11.45 21.26 2.30
CA LEU A 21 10.27 20.44 1.99
C LEU A 21 10.05 19.36 3.06
N LEU A 22 11.09 18.64 3.46
CA LEU A 22 11.03 17.60 4.48
C LEU A 22 10.57 18.14 5.85
N ARG A 23 10.87 19.40 6.14
CA ARG A 23 10.47 20.08 7.37
C ARG A 23 8.98 20.41 7.43
N VAL A 24 8.40 20.85 6.30
CA VAL A 24 7.00 21.30 6.23
C VAL A 24 6.04 20.14 5.92
N MET A 25 6.48 19.11 5.23
CA MET A 25 5.65 17.95 4.93
C MET A 25 5.46 17.05 6.17
N PRO A 26 4.25 16.49 6.37
CA PRO A 26 4.01 15.55 7.44
C PRO A 26 5.00 14.39 7.42
N LYS A 27 5.42 13.90 8.59
CA LYS A 27 6.44 12.85 8.73
C LYS A 27 6.00 11.49 8.15
N ASP A 28 4.71 11.29 7.95
CA ASP A 28 4.11 10.11 7.33
C ASP A 28 3.90 10.26 5.81
N ARG A 29 4.49 11.29 5.19
CA ARG A 29 4.40 11.53 3.73
C ARG A 29 5.77 11.56 3.09
N MET A 30 5.82 11.08 1.84
CA MET A 30 7.02 11.03 1.01
C MET A 30 7.10 12.21 0.05
N ILE A 31 8.31 12.51 -0.38
CA ILE A 31 8.64 13.53 -1.39
C ILE A 31 9.40 12.82 -2.50
N SER A 32 8.95 12.98 -3.75
CA SER A 32 9.59 12.33 -4.89
C SER A 32 10.70 13.19 -5.49
N VAL A 33 11.78 12.51 -5.87
CA VAL A 33 12.88 13.06 -6.67
C VAL A 33 13.07 12.21 -7.93
N ARG A 34 13.59 12.81 -9.01
CA ARG A 34 13.70 12.10 -10.30
C ARG A 34 14.83 11.08 -10.31
N TYR A 35 16.03 11.48 -9.87
CA TYR A 35 17.24 10.69 -10.08
C TYR A 35 17.63 9.86 -8.85
N PRO A 36 18.11 8.62 -9.00
CA PRO A 36 18.73 7.86 -7.90
C PRO A 36 19.82 8.69 -7.22
N VAL A 37 20.67 9.33 -8.02
CA VAL A 37 21.77 10.20 -7.55
C VAL A 37 21.29 11.38 -6.70
N ALA A 38 20.07 11.87 -6.90
CA ALA A 38 19.52 12.94 -6.09
C ALA A 38 19.41 12.54 -4.62
N LYS A 39 19.00 11.30 -4.33
CA LYS A 39 19.00 10.77 -2.97
C LYS A 39 20.40 10.41 -2.52
N LEU A 40 21.15 9.64 -3.32
CA LEU A 40 22.49 9.15 -2.98
C LEU A 40 23.46 10.30 -2.64
N PHE A 41 23.57 11.31 -3.50
CA PHE A 41 24.51 12.42 -3.28
C PHE A 41 24.03 13.40 -2.22
N THR A 42 22.70 13.66 -2.15
CA THR A 42 22.15 14.55 -1.12
C THR A 42 22.43 14.05 0.29
N PHE A 43 22.37 12.74 0.49
CA PHE A 43 22.55 12.13 1.81
C PHE A 43 23.90 11.45 1.98
N ASN A 44 24.80 11.59 1.00
CA ASN A 44 26.14 10.97 0.98
C ASN A 44 26.09 9.44 1.20
N LEU A 45 25.23 8.77 0.45
CA LEU A 45 24.99 7.33 0.50
C LEU A 45 25.75 6.60 -0.60
N ASN A 46 26.05 5.33 -0.36
CA ASN A 46 26.40 4.36 -1.40
C ASN A 46 25.10 3.74 -1.97
N HIS A 47 25.18 3.16 -3.17
CA HIS A 47 24.02 2.50 -3.81
C HIS A 47 23.50 1.27 -3.04
N THR A 48 24.25 0.76 -2.05
CA THR A 48 23.83 -0.33 -1.15
C THR A 48 23.15 0.17 0.12
N ASP A 49 23.19 1.47 0.41
CA ASP A 49 22.60 2.09 1.60
C ASP A 49 21.09 2.37 1.36
N THR A 50 20.30 1.31 1.24
CA THR A 50 18.88 1.39 0.96
C THR A 50 18.02 1.43 2.21
N VAL A 51 16.79 1.91 2.07
CA VAL A 51 15.74 1.72 3.08
C VAL A 51 15.48 0.22 3.24
N THR A 52 15.41 -0.23 4.47
CA THR A 52 15.15 -1.64 4.84
C THR A 52 13.83 -1.75 5.59
N GLN A 53 13.34 -2.96 5.83
CA GLN A 53 12.15 -3.19 6.64
C GLN A 53 12.22 -2.53 8.03
N LYS A 54 13.43 -2.46 8.62
CA LYS A 54 13.65 -1.83 9.94
C LYS A 54 13.62 -0.29 9.89
N THR A 55 13.97 0.30 8.75
CA THR A 55 14.07 1.75 8.60
C THR A 55 12.92 2.36 7.80
N ALA A 56 12.13 1.53 7.12
CA ALA A 56 10.96 1.97 6.38
C ALA A 56 9.92 2.61 7.32
N TYR A 57 9.31 3.68 6.84
CA TYR A 57 8.18 4.38 7.52
C TYR A 57 8.48 4.90 8.92
N ASN A 58 9.76 4.99 9.32
CA ASN A 58 10.17 5.48 10.64
C ASN A 58 10.17 7.02 10.77
N GLY A 59 9.77 7.74 9.71
CA GLY A 59 9.71 9.20 9.68
C GLY A 59 11.06 9.89 9.48
N SER A 60 12.16 9.14 9.29
CA SER A 60 13.46 9.70 8.93
C SER A 60 13.42 10.31 7.53
N ASP A 61 14.30 11.26 7.27
CA ASP A 61 14.37 11.91 5.96
C ASP A 61 14.65 10.92 4.84
N LEU A 62 15.51 9.92 5.07
CA LEU A 62 15.83 8.87 4.10
C LEU A 62 14.60 8.02 3.72
N SER A 63 13.79 7.64 4.71
CA SER A 63 12.58 6.82 4.48
C SER A 63 11.44 7.60 3.80
N ARG A 64 11.60 8.91 3.63
CA ARG A 64 10.58 9.81 3.06
C ARG A 64 10.94 10.32 1.66
N ILE A 65 12.12 9.97 1.13
CA ILE A 65 12.47 10.30 -0.25
C ILE A 65 12.11 9.14 -1.15
N SER A 66 11.18 9.39 -2.06
CA SER A 66 10.65 8.49 -3.07
C SER A 66 11.07 8.92 -4.46
N PHE A 67 10.56 8.28 -5.51
CA PHE A 67 11.00 8.52 -6.88
C PHE A 67 9.86 8.80 -7.85
N HIS A 68 10.17 9.63 -8.84
CA HIS A 68 9.32 9.94 -9.98
C HIS A 68 10.17 9.91 -11.26
N ASN A 69 9.86 8.98 -12.18
CA ASN A 69 10.54 8.90 -13.46
C ASN A 69 9.76 9.71 -14.52
N ASP A 70 10.35 10.80 -14.99
CA ASP A 70 9.68 11.72 -15.93
C ASP A 70 9.67 11.20 -17.39
N CYS A 71 10.49 10.21 -17.72
CA CYS A 71 10.65 9.71 -19.10
C CYS A 71 10.82 8.19 -19.15
N PHE A 72 9.87 7.48 -18.52
CA PHE A 72 9.88 6.03 -18.43
C PHE A 72 9.97 5.35 -19.80
N LEU A 73 10.98 4.50 -19.98
CA LEU A 73 11.25 3.72 -21.19
C LEU A 73 11.41 4.56 -22.48
N ALA A 74 11.82 5.82 -22.35
CA ALA A 74 12.03 6.68 -23.49
C ALA A 74 13.28 6.32 -24.31
N ASP A 75 14.28 5.75 -23.65
CA ASP A 75 15.50 5.18 -24.20
C ASP A 75 16.14 4.22 -23.18
N VAL A 76 17.37 3.78 -23.42
CA VAL A 76 18.08 2.80 -22.59
C VAL A 76 18.30 3.23 -21.14
N ASP A 77 18.32 4.53 -20.85
CA ASP A 77 18.56 5.08 -19.49
C ASP A 77 17.44 6.01 -18.98
N ASP A 78 16.27 5.96 -19.63
CA ASP A 78 15.09 6.78 -19.33
C ASP A 78 15.41 8.28 -19.37
N MET A 79 16.01 8.72 -20.49
CA MET A 79 16.45 10.11 -20.73
C MET A 79 17.34 10.64 -19.59
N GLY A 80 18.31 9.86 -19.21
CA GLY A 80 19.31 10.20 -18.20
C GLY A 80 18.85 9.97 -16.76
N THR A 81 17.69 9.36 -16.51
CA THR A 81 17.22 9.06 -15.16
C THR A 81 18.21 8.16 -14.44
N PHE A 82 18.72 7.13 -15.09
CA PHE A 82 19.70 6.21 -14.50
C PHE A 82 21.15 6.54 -14.86
N GLY A 83 21.39 7.20 -16.00
CA GLY A 83 22.72 7.42 -16.53
C GLY A 83 23.45 6.10 -16.84
N GLU A 84 24.78 6.17 -16.92
CA GLU A 84 25.62 5.03 -17.34
C GLU A 84 25.91 4.03 -16.19
N ASN A 85 25.54 4.34 -14.93
CA ASN A 85 25.87 3.48 -13.80
C ASN A 85 24.77 2.43 -13.56
N PRO A 86 25.04 1.13 -13.80
CA PRO A 86 24.05 0.06 -13.64
C PRO A 86 23.60 -0.13 -12.17
N ASP A 87 24.40 0.32 -11.19
CA ASP A 87 24.06 0.21 -9.78
C ASP A 87 22.88 1.11 -9.40
N TYR A 88 22.58 2.16 -10.17
CA TYR A 88 21.43 3.02 -9.90
C TYR A 88 20.10 2.30 -10.17
N ARG A 89 20.04 1.39 -11.13
CA ARG A 89 18.87 0.53 -11.36
C ARG A 89 18.69 -0.48 -10.23
N LYS A 90 19.78 -1.08 -9.72
CA LYS A 90 19.72 -1.97 -8.55
C LYS A 90 19.31 -1.23 -7.29
N PHE A 91 19.83 -0.02 -7.09
CA PHE A 91 19.42 0.82 -5.96
C PHE A 91 17.91 1.06 -5.99
N TRP A 92 17.34 1.44 -7.14
CA TRP A 92 15.89 1.62 -7.26
C TRP A 92 15.10 0.34 -7.00
N GLU A 93 15.54 -0.79 -7.53
CA GLU A 93 14.89 -2.09 -7.32
C GLU A 93 14.72 -2.43 -5.82
N TRP A 94 15.74 -2.16 -5.03
CA TRP A 94 15.69 -2.41 -3.57
C TRP A 94 14.94 -1.31 -2.81
N GLU A 95 15.17 -0.08 -3.17
CA GLU A 95 14.66 1.09 -2.49
C GLU A 95 13.14 1.23 -2.66
N THR A 96 12.64 1.04 -3.88
CA THR A 96 11.22 1.20 -4.22
C THR A 96 10.30 0.13 -3.62
N LYS A 97 10.85 -0.92 -3.04
CA LYS A 97 10.09 -1.84 -2.18
C LYS A 97 9.48 -1.10 -0.97
N TYR A 98 10.13 -0.03 -0.50
CA TYR A 98 9.77 0.68 0.73
C TYR A 98 9.45 2.16 0.53
N VAL A 99 9.71 2.72 -0.64
CA VAL A 99 9.38 4.10 -0.98
C VAL A 99 8.55 4.15 -2.26
N ALA A 100 7.68 5.14 -2.37
CA ALA A 100 6.78 5.26 -3.51
C ALA A 100 7.56 5.43 -4.82
N MET A 101 7.07 4.81 -5.88
CA MET A 101 7.57 4.94 -7.24
C MET A 101 6.41 5.25 -8.18
N GLY A 102 6.63 6.20 -9.06
CA GLY A 102 5.69 6.54 -10.12
C GLY A 102 6.35 7.39 -11.17
N GLY A 103 5.59 7.93 -12.10
CA GLY A 103 6.16 8.76 -13.16
C GLY A 103 5.25 8.94 -14.35
N GLU A 104 5.90 9.21 -15.48
CA GLU A 104 5.25 9.43 -16.77
C GLU A 104 6.14 8.97 -17.94
N THR A 105 5.52 8.75 -19.09
CA THR A 105 6.22 8.52 -20.36
C THR A 105 6.47 9.85 -21.05
N CYS A 106 7.51 9.98 -21.90
CA CYS A 106 7.79 11.23 -22.59
C CYS A 106 7.96 11.09 -24.11
N GLN A 107 8.23 9.90 -24.60
CA GLN A 107 8.30 9.60 -26.03
C GLN A 107 8.10 8.12 -26.32
N LEU A 108 7.67 7.82 -27.55
CA LEU A 108 7.62 6.47 -28.08
C LEU A 108 9.04 6.01 -28.46
N SER A 109 9.40 4.78 -28.09
CA SER A 109 10.71 4.18 -28.36
C SER A 109 10.61 2.67 -28.57
N GLU A 110 11.71 2.04 -28.95
CA GLU A 110 11.81 0.58 -28.97
C GLU A 110 11.73 -0.05 -27.57
N TYR A 111 12.01 0.72 -26.52
CA TYR A 111 11.95 0.27 -25.13
C TYR A 111 10.54 0.35 -24.54
N SER A 112 9.64 1.19 -25.10
CA SER A 112 8.32 1.48 -24.51
C SER A 112 7.25 0.39 -24.76
N ASN A 113 7.61 -0.77 -25.32
CA ASN A 113 6.68 -1.88 -25.57
C ASN A 113 6.13 -2.51 -24.27
N CYS A 114 5.07 -3.29 -24.39
CA CYS A 114 4.40 -3.94 -23.25
C CYS A 114 5.30 -4.87 -22.42
N GLU A 115 6.19 -5.62 -23.08
CA GLU A 115 7.07 -6.57 -22.38
C GLU A 115 7.98 -5.84 -21.40
N ASN A 116 8.67 -4.80 -21.86
CA ASN A 116 9.53 -3.98 -21.02
C ASN A 116 8.73 -3.21 -19.96
N ALA A 117 7.59 -2.63 -20.34
CA ALA A 117 6.78 -1.83 -19.43
C ALA A 117 6.28 -2.68 -18.24
N VAL A 118 5.72 -3.87 -18.50
CA VAL A 118 5.22 -4.77 -17.45
C VAL A 118 6.35 -5.27 -16.56
N ALA A 119 7.51 -5.60 -17.16
CA ALA A 119 8.69 -6.05 -16.42
C ALA A 119 9.22 -4.95 -15.48
N ASP A 120 9.37 -3.72 -15.97
CA ASP A 120 9.91 -2.60 -15.19
C ASP A 120 8.90 -2.06 -14.16
N PHE A 121 7.60 -2.03 -14.47
CA PHE A 121 6.57 -1.73 -13.48
C PHE A 121 6.62 -2.68 -12.29
N ALA A 122 6.77 -3.98 -12.54
CA ALA A 122 6.90 -4.99 -11.50
C ALA A 122 8.22 -4.86 -10.72
N LYS A 123 9.33 -4.71 -11.45
CA LYS A 123 10.69 -4.66 -10.88
C LYS A 123 10.90 -3.48 -9.95
N TYR A 124 10.38 -2.30 -10.32
CA TYR A 124 10.56 -1.07 -9.56
C TYR A 124 9.32 -0.68 -8.74
N HIS A 125 8.41 -1.61 -8.48
CA HIS A 125 7.27 -1.44 -7.58
C HIS A 125 6.43 -0.19 -7.87
N TRP A 126 6.03 0.00 -9.12
CA TRP A 126 5.31 1.21 -9.55
C TRP A 126 3.92 1.31 -8.95
N SER A 127 3.61 2.48 -8.41
CA SER A 127 2.32 2.80 -7.79
C SER A 127 1.37 3.52 -8.71
N TYR A 128 1.88 4.37 -9.59
CA TYR A 128 1.07 5.17 -10.51
C TYR A 128 1.87 5.55 -11.75
N ILE A 129 1.15 5.87 -12.85
CA ILE A 129 1.69 6.51 -14.04
C ILE A 129 0.73 7.60 -14.51
N ASN A 130 1.27 8.71 -15.02
CA ASN A 130 0.47 9.77 -15.63
C ASN A 130 -0.13 9.26 -16.96
N ILE A 131 -1.44 9.08 -17.01
CA ILE A 131 -2.14 8.54 -18.19
C ILE A 131 -2.26 9.55 -19.33
N ASP A 132 -2.12 10.84 -19.04
CA ASP A 132 -2.27 11.92 -20.02
C ASP A 132 -0.95 12.24 -20.75
N TYR A 133 0.14 11.55 -20.39
CA TYR A 133 1.47 11.81 -20.91
C TYR A 133 2.28 10.50 -21.06
N HIS A 134 2.75 10.11 -22.19
CA HIS A 134 2.71 10.55 -23.58
C HIS A 134 1.68 9.72 -24.38
N PRO A 135 0.76 10.31 -25.14
CA PRO A 135 -0.37 9.59 -25.75
C PRO A 135 0.03 8.43 -26.68
N ALA A 136 1.12 8.56 -27.42
CA ALA A 136 1.56 7.51 -28.34
C ALA A 136 1.99 6.23 -27.57
N VAL A 137 2.68 6.35 -26.42
CA VAL A 137 3.06 5.23 -25.58
C VAL A 137 1.83 4.59 -24.93
N ILE A 138 0.90 5.41 -24.43
CA ILE A 138 -0.35 4.91 -23.84
C ILE A 138 -1.19 4.15 -24.88
N ASN A 139 -1.20 4.60 -26.14
CA ASN A 139 -1.87 3.91 -27.22
C ASN A 139 -1.14 2.61 -27.61
N GLN A 140 0.19 2.61 -27.68
CA GLN A 140 0.97 1.39 -27.87
C GLN A 140 0.59 0.31 -26.84
N TRP A 141 0.50 0.63 -25.55
CA TRP A 141 0.09 -0.33 -24.51
C TRP A 141 -1.35 -0.83 -24.66
N LYS A 142 -2.25 -0.01 -25.24
CA LYS A 142 -3.61 -0.47 -25.59
C LYS A 142 -3.59 -1.43 -26.76
N ASP A 143 -2.85 -1.11 -27.82
CA ASP A 143 -2.75 -1.89 -29.06
C ASP A 143 -2.03 -3.23 -28.83
N GLU A 144 -1.01 -3.23 -27.97
CA GLU A 144 -0.30 -4.44 -27.53
C GLU A 144 -1.04 -5.19 -26.39
N HIS A 145 -2.21 -4.71 -25.92
CA HIS A 145 -3.12 -5.34 -24.98
C HIS A 145 -2.65 -5.42 -23.51
N CYS A 146 -1.56 -4.78 -23.08
CA CYS A 146 -1.14 -4.79 -21.67
C CYS A 146 -1.78 -3.70 -20.79
N MET A 147 -2.45 -2.69 -21.37
CA MET A 147 -3.04 -1.60 -20.58
C MET A 147 -4.00 -2.08 -19.50
N THR A 148 -4.73 -3.18 -19.72
CA THR A 148 -5.65 -3.74 -18.72
C THR A 148 -4.89 -4.31 -17.52
N GLU A 149 -3.76 -4.96 -17.76
CA GLU A 149 -2.88 -5.46 -16.69
C GLU A 149 -2.24 -4.29 -15.93
N ILE A 150 -1.72 -3.30 -16.65
CA ILE A 150 -1.13 -2.09 -16.04
C ILE A 150 -2.12 -1.43 -15.09
N LYS A 151 -3.37 -1.17 -15.54
CA LYS A 151 -4.41 -0.57 -14.70
C LYS A 151 -4.77 -1.41 -13.46
N LYS A 152 -4.67 -2.73 -13.55
CA LYS A 152 -5.00 -3.62 -12.43
C LYS A 152 -3.89 -3.75 -11.42
N ARG A 153 -2.63 -3.61 -11.85
CA ARG A 153 -1.46 -3.97 -11.03
C ARG A 153 -0.63 -2.76 -10.55
N LEU A 154 -0.79 -1.59 -11.15
CA LEU A 154 -0.19 -0.37 -10.59
C LEU A 154 -0.64 -0.18 -9.13
N GLY A 155 0.33 0.03 -8.24
CA GLY A 155 0.12 0.09 -6.82
C GLY A 155 -0.20 -1.28 -6.21
N TYR A 156 -0.97 -1.27 -5.13
CA TYR A 156 -1.39 -2.49 -4.44
C TYR A 156 -2.73 -3.02 -4.97
N ARG A 157 -2.88 -4.35 -4.88
CA ARG A 157 -4.14 -5.02 -5.21
C ARG A 157 -4.35 -6.22 -4.29
N PHE A 158 -4.97 -6.00 -3.13
CA PHE A 158 -5.18 -7.03 -2.13
C PHE A 158 -6.36 -7.94 -2.49
N THR A 159 -6.11 -9.24 -2.38
CA THR A 159 -7.11 -10.30 -2.57
C THR A 159 -7.12 -11.18 -1.34
N LEU A 160 -8.27 -11.39 -0.74
CA LEU A 160 -8.48 -12.41 0.29
C LEU A 160 -8.55 -13.77 -0.40
N SER A 161 -7.60 -14.67 -0.09
CA SER A 161 -7.53 -16.00 -0.69
C SER A 161 -8.17 -17.08 0.17
N ASP A 162 -8.16 -16.89 1.51
CA ASP A 162 -8.69 -17.85 2.47
C ASP A 162 -9.01 -17.16 3.79
N GLY A 163 -9.91 -17.76 4.58
CA GLY A 163 -10.27 -17.25 5.91
C GLY A 163 -10.82 -18.35 6.81
N TYR A 164 -10.35 -18.36 8.06
CA TYR A 164 -10.92 -19.15 9.14
C TYR A 164 -11.54 -18.24 10.17
N PHE A 165 -12.69 -18.64 10.69
CA PHE A 165 -13.45 -17.93 11.70
C PHE A 165 -13.95 -18.95 12.73
N THR A 166 -13.91 -18.62 14.03
CA THR A 166 -14.57 -19.44 15.03
C THR A 166 -16.04 -19.64 14.64
N PRO A 167 -16.53 -20.88 14.45
CA PRO A 167 -17.85 -21.14 13.82
C PRO A 167 -19.02 -20.54 14.57
N LYS A 168 -18.91 -20.43 15.91
CA LYS A 168 -19.92 -19.86 16.79
C LYS A 168 -19.22 -19.06 17.88
N GLY A 169 -19.60 -17.80 18.06
CA GLY A 169 -19.06 -16.95 19.12
C GLY A 169 -19.84 -17.10 20.42
N LYS A 170 -19.15 -16.99 21.56
CA LYS A 170 -19.74 -16.98 22.90
C LYS A 170 -19.38 -15.67 23.59
N ILE A 171 -20.40 -14.95 24.07
CA ILE A 171 -20.22 -13.67 24.76
C ILE A 171 -19.31 -13.87 26.00
N GLY A 172 -18.33 -12.98 26.19
CA GLY A 172 -17.32 -13.10 27.25
C GLY A 172 -16.10 -13.96 26.88
N HIS A 173 -16.14 -14.71 25.79
CA HIS A 173 -15.07 -15.64 25.36
C HIS A 173 -14.23 -15.14 24.20
N PRO A 174 -13.06 -15.77 23.95
CA PRO A 174 -12.23 -15.44 22.80
C PRO A 174 -12.89 -15.87 21.50
N TYR A 175 -12.66 -15.07 20.46
CA TYR A 175 -13.01 -15.34 19.07
C TYR A 175 -11.76 -15.25 18.20
N GLU A 176 -11.55 -16.24 17.34
CA GLU A 176 -10.39 -16.29 16.45
C GLU A 176 -10.78 -16.00 15.00
N VAL A 177 -9.96 -15.19 14.35
CA VAL A 177 -10.01 -14.91 12.92
C VAL A 177 -8.62 -15.13 12.33
N VAL A 178 -8.53 -15.92 11.26
CA VAL A 178 -7.32 -16.07 10.47
C VAL A 178 -7.65 -15.69 9.03
N LEU A 179 -6.93 -14.75 8.45
CA LEU A 179 -7.10 -14.32 7.07
C LEU A 179 -5.81 -14.53 6.29
N LYS A 180 -5.92 -15.04 5.08
CA LYS A 180 -4.80 -15.11 4.13
C LYS A 180 -5.08 -14.15 2.99
N LEU A 181 -4.22 -13.14 2.85
CA LEU A 181 -4.29 -12.15 1.79
C LEU A 181 -3.08 -12.28 0.88
N GLN A 182 -3.26 -11.89 -0.36
CA GLN A 182 -2.20 -11.77 -1.35
C GLN A 182 -2.25 -10.39 -1.98
N ASN A 183 -1.08 -9.76 -2.15
CA ASN A 183 -0.97 -8.55 -2.94
C ASN A 183 -0.62 -8.93 -4.39
N THR A 184 -1.57 -8.79 -5.29
CA THR A 184 -1.40 -9.07 -6.72
C THR A 184 -1.07 -7.81 -7.54
N GLY A 185 -0.88 -6.66 -6.88
CA GLY A 185 -0.33 -5.44 -7.48
C GLY A 185 1.19 -5.50 -7.63
N TRP A 186 1.79 -4.39 -8.01
CA TRP A 186 3.24 -4.25 -8.16
C TRP A 186 3.90 -3.51 -7.00
N ALA A 187 3.14 -2.85 -6.13
CA ALA A 187 3.65 -2.14 -4.96
C ALA A 187 2.83 -2.45 -3.71
N ALA A 188 3.36 -2.14 -2.54
CA ALA A 188 2.59 -2.02 -1.31
C ALA A 188 2.03 -0.59 -1.16
N PRO A 189 1.04 -0.33 -0.30
CA PRO A 189 0.66 1.04 0.04
C PRO A 189 1.78 1.73 0.81
N PHE A 190 1.99 3.01 0.58
CA PHE A 190 3.01 3.80 1.28
C PHE A 190 2.42 4.73 2.35
N ASN A 191 1.12 5.01 2.25
CA ASN A 191 0.39 5.72 3.29
C ASN A 191 -0.09 4.74 4.36
N PRO A 192 -0.04 5.10 5.65
CA PRO A 192 -0.49 4.21 6.72
C PRO A 192 -1.98 3.86 6.55
N ARG A 193 -2.32 2.64 6.95
CA ARG A 193 -3.68 2.14 7.02
C ARG A 193 -3.86 1.37 8.31
N ASP A 194 -4.97 1.62 8.99
CA ASP A 194 -5.38 0.77 10.09
C ASP A 194 -5.95 -0.54 9.54
N VAL A 195 -5.88 -1.60 10.33
CA VAL A 195 -6.47 -2.89 10.00
C VAL A 195 -7.48 -3.21 11.10
N GLU A 196 -8.76 -3.22 10.74
CA GLU A 196 -9.83 -3.41 11.70
C GLU A 196 -10.70 -4.61 11.32
N ILE A 197 -11.01 -5.47 12.29
CA ILE A 197 -12.09 -6.46 12.18
C ILE A 197 -13.35 -5.86 12.77
N ILE A 198 -14.45 -5.88 12.01
CA ILE A 198 -15.71 -5.27 12.39
C ILE A 198 -16.83 -6.30 12.39
N PHE A 199 -17.59 -6.34 13.47
CA PHE A 199 -18.83 -7.11 13.61
C PHE A 199 -20.04 -6.18 13.51
N VAL A 200 -20.97 -6.47 12.63
CA VAL A 200 -22.20 -5.70 12.44
C VAL A 200 -23.39 -6.62 12.68
N HIS A 201 -24.21 -6.31 13.68
CA HIS A 201 -25.40 -7.12 13.99
C HIS A 201 -26.42 -7.05 12.85
N LYS A 202 -26.88 -8.20 12.31
CA LYS A 202 -27.69 -8.25 11.10
C LYS A 202 -29.02 -7.53 11.20
N LYS A 203 -29.73 -7.63 12.35
CA LYS A 203 -31.02 -6.98 12.57
C LYS A 203 -30.91 -5.57 13.16
N LYS A 204 -29.89 -5.30 13.97
CA LYS A 204 -29.67 -4.01 14.65
C LYS A 204 -28.36 -3.38 14.16
N LYS A 205 -28.39 -2.79 12.96
CA LYS A 205 -27.20 -2.30 12.24
C LYS A 205 -26.38 -1.26 13.00
N ASP A 206 -26.95 -0.58 14.00
CA ASP A 206 -26.25 0.36 14.89
C ASP A 206 -25.39 -0.36 15.95
N ASN A 207 -25.62 -1.66 16.17
CA ASN A 207 -24.77 -2.46 17.03
C ASN A 207 -23.55 -2.94 16.22
N LYS A 208 -22.52 -2.12 16.24
CA LYS A 208 -21.23 -2.37 15.59
C LYS A 208 -20.14 -2.46 16.65
N TYR A 209 -19.26 -3.42 16.44
CA TYR A 209 -18.11 -3.66 17.31
C TYR A 209 -16.87 -3.83 16.47
N LYS A 210 -15.75 -3.28 16.91
CA LYS A 210 -14.48 -3.39 16.17
C LYS A 210 -13.29 -3.67 17.07
N ILE A 211 -12.26 -4.23 16.49
CA ILE A 211 -10.92 -4.28 17.05
C ILE A 211 -9.92 -3.84 15.98
N LYS A 212 -8.95 -3.03 16.39
CA LYS A 212 -7.80 -2.65 15.57
C LYS A 212 -6.68 -3.66 15.79
N LEU A 213 -6.17 -4.22 14.72
CA LEU A 213 -5.07 -5.18 14.74
C LEU A 213 -3.72 -4.46 14.65
N LYS A 214 -2.67 -5.12 15.17
CA LYS A 214 -1.26 -4.63 15.07
C LYS A 214 -0.62 -5.04 13.75
N GLU A 215 -1.33 -4.78 12.66
CA GLU A 215 -0.89 -5.08 11.29
C GLU A 215 -0.59 -3.78 10.55
N ASP A 216 0.37 -3.85 9.64
CA ASP A 216 0.72 -2.70 8.79
C ASP A 216 0.71 -3.11 7.31
N PRO A 217 -0.33 -2.72 6.54
CA PRO A 217 -0.45 -3.08 5.12
C PRO A 217 0.72 -2.60 4.24
N ARG A 218 1.54 -1.66 4.71
CA ARG A 218 2.73 -1.19 4.00
C ARG A 218 3.80 -2.26 3.86
N PHE A 219 3.69 -3.35 4.64
CA PHE A 219 4.56 -4.53 4.57
C PHE A 219 3.88 -5.74 3.90
N TRP A 220 2.71 -5.57 3.29
CA TRP A 220 2.06 -6.61 2.50
C TRP A 220 2.56 -6.52 1.04
N PHE A 221 3.70 -7.12 0.79
CA PHE A 221 4.44 -6.95 -0.46
C PHE A 221 3.85 -7.71 -1.65
N PRO A 222 4.11 -7.25 -2.88
CA PRO A 222 3.73 -7.95 -4.11
C PRO A 222 4.24 -9.40 -4.14
N GLY A 223 3.35 -10.33 -4.56
CA GLY A 223 3.69 -11.74 -4.70
C GLY A 223 3.80 -12.52 -3.38
N GLU A 224 3.79 -11.85 -2.24
CA GLU A 224 3.85 -12.48 -0.92
C GLU A 224 2.43 -12.77 -0.38
N GLN A 225 2.27 -13.89 0.33
CA GLN A 225 1.07 -14.18 1.09
C GLN A 225 1.21 -13.66 2.52
N THR A 226 0.30 -12.78 2.91
CA THR A 226 0.18 -12.31 4.29
C THR A 226 -0.84 -13.14 5.05
N THR A 227 -0.48 -13.61 6.24
CA THR A 227 -1.41 -14.30 7.14
C THR A 227 -1.64 -13.46 8.39
N ILE A 228 -2.84 -12.93 8.53
CA ILE A 228 -3.30 -12.19 9.71
C ILE A 228 -3.91 -13.20 10.67
N ARG A 229 -3.44 -13.22 11.92
CA ARG A 229 -4.02 -14.01 13.00
C ARG A 229 -4.45 -13.08 14.12
N ALA A 230 -5.72 -13.13 14.48
CA ALA A 230 -6.27 -12.31 15.53
C ALA A 230 -7.12 -13.16 16.48
N GLN A 231 -6.87 -13.03 17.78
CA GLN A 231 -7.71 -13.55 18.84
C GLN A 231 -8.10 -12.39 19.74
N PHE A 232 -9.40 -12.25 19.99
CA PHE A 232 -9.94 -11.16 20.80
C PHE A 232 -11.23 -11.58 21.50
N GLY A 233 -11.58 -10.91 22.59
CA GLY A 233 -12.79 -11.20 23.35
C GLY A 233 -14.05 -10.62 22.72
N LEU A 234 -15.15 -11.36 22.85
CA LEU A 234 -16.50 -10.83 22.58
C LEU A 234 -17.00 -10.17 23.87
N PRO A 235 -17.24 -8.82 23.90
CA PRO A 235 -17.54 -8.13 25.14
C PRO A 235 -18.88 -8.56 25.75
N THR A 236 -18.98 -8.58 27.06
CA THR A 236 -20.21 -8.96 27.80
C THR A 236 -21.41 -8.06 27.46
N SER A 237 -21.15 -6.84 27.00
CA SER A 237 -22.20 -5.90 26.54
C SER A 237 -22.70 -6.16 25.11
N MET A 238 -22.12 -7.14 24.41
CA MET A 238 -22.51 -7.47 23.04
C MET A 238 -23.80 -8.25 23.02
N PRO A 239 -24.88 -7.79 22.32
CA PRO A 239 -26.12 -8.53 22.23
C PRO A 239 -25.95 -9.86 21.50
N SER A 240 -26.66 -10.91 21.98
CA SER A 240 -26.78 -12.16 21.24
C SER A 240 -27.47 -11.94 19.91
N GLY A 241 -27.05 -12.69 18.88
CA GLY A 241 -27.64 -12.65 17.56
C GLY A 241 -26.68 -13.00 16.44
N GLU A 242 -27.12 -12.78 15.22
CA GLU A 242 -26.32 -12.99 14.02
C GLU A 242 -25.55 -11.72 13.65
N TYR A 243 -24.27 -11.89 13.33
CA TYR A 243 -23.37 -10.82 12.90
C TYR A 243 -22.71 -11.13 11.56
N ASP A 244 -22.60 -10.11 10.73
CA ASP A 244 -21.69 -10.12 9.58
C ASP A 244 -20.32 -9.61 10.02
N ILE A 245 -19.24 -10.20 9.46
CA ILE A 245 -17.86 -9.82 9.77
C ILE A 245 -17.22 -9.12 8.57
N TYR A 246 -16.55 -8.01 8.83
CA TYR A 246 -15.90 -7.19 7.83
C TYR A 246 -14.43 -6.94 8.17
N LEU A 247 -13.63 -6.77 7.13
CA LEU A 247 -12.29 -6.18 7.19
C LEU A 247 -12.40 -4.72 6.75
N ASN A 248 -11.91 -3.81 7.56
CA ASN A 248 -11.78 -2.40 7.22
C ASN A 248 -10.31 -1.98 7.21
N LEU A 249 -9.90 -1.24 6.19
CA LEU A 249 -8.54 -0.74 5.99
C LEU A 249 -8.59 0.79 5.78
N PRO A 250 -9.02 1.56 6.77
CA PRO A 250 -9.26 2.99 6.64
C PRO A 250 -7.94 3.79 6.69
N ASP A 251 -7.98 5.02 6.21
CA ASP A 251 -6.95 6.01 6.57
C ASP A 251 -7.05 6.29 8.08
N PRO A 252 -5.93 6.27 8.84
CA PRO A 252 -5.97 6.44 10.30
C PRO A 252 -6.30 7.88 10.75
N ARG A 253 -6.37 8.86 9.84
CA ARG A 253 -6.70 10.24 10.20
C ARG A 253 -8.18 10.39 10.52
N SER A 254 -8.48 10.88 11.70
CA SER A 254 -9.86 11.01 12.22
C SER A 254 -10.80 11.79 11.30
N THR A 255 -10.29 12.75 10.54
CA THR A 255 -11.09 13.56 9.61
C THR A 255 -11.58 12.81 8.37
N ILE A 256 -10.96 11.67 8.03
CA ILE A 256 -11.27 10.90 6.83
C ILE A 256 -11.42 9.38 7.08
N SER A 257 -11.16 8.90 8.29
CA SER A 257 -11.21 7.46 8.65
C SER A 257 -12.60 6.84 8.50
N THR A 258 -13.65 7.64 8.56
CA THR A 258 -15.04 7.17 8.39
C THR A 258 -15.55 7.29 6.95
N ARG A 259 -14.75 7.85 6.06
CA ARG A 259 -15.13 8.06 4.67
C ARG A 259 -14.70 6.86 3.82
N TRP A 260 -15.65 6.22 3.17
CA TRP A 260 -15.42 5.01 2.37
C TRP A 260 -14.39 5.23 1.23
N GLU A 261 -14.28 6.45 0.70
CA GLU A 261 -13.33 6.80 -0.37
C GLU A 261 -11.86 6.66 0.05
N TYR A 262 -11.59 6.68 1.37
CA TYR A 262 -10.25 6.56 1.94
C TYR A 262 -10.01 5.21 2.62
N SER A 263 -10.91 4.25 2.43
CA SER A 263 -10.72 2.87 2.86
C SER A 263 -10.33 1.98 1.67
N ILE A 264 -9.47 0.99 1.91
CA ILE A 264 -9.02 0.07 0.85
C ILE A 264 -10.12 -0.94 0.54
N GLN A 265 -10.53 -1.00 -0.71
CA GLN A 265 -11.36 -2.05 -1.26
C GLN A 265 -10.51 -3.26 -1.67
N LEU A 266 -10.86 -4.47 -1.23
CA LEU A 266 -10.27 -5.71 -1.73
C LEU A 266 -10.69 -5.96 -3.19
N ALA A 267 -9.84 -6.66 -3.93
CA ALA A 267 -10.09 -7.02 -5.33
C ALA A 267 -11.05 -8.20 -5.50
N ASN A 268 -11.54 -8.79 -4.42
CA ASN A 268 -12.56 -9.83 -4.43
C ASN A 268 -13.89 -9.27 -4.93
N ARG A 269 -14.64 -10.09 -5.68
CA ARG A 269 -15.98 -9.70 -6.15
C ARG A 269 -16.98 -9.74 -5.00
N ASP A 270 -17.94 -8.82 -5.02
CA ASP A 270 -19.13 -8.79 -4.13
C ASP A 270 -18.85 -8.71 -2.62
N VAL A 271 -17.62 -8.34 -2.23
CA VAL A 271 -17.26 -8.16 -0.82
C VAL A 271 -17.36 -6.71 -0.35
N TRP A 272 -17.25 -5.75 -1.26
CA TRP A 272 -17.23 -4.33 -0.93
C TRP A 272 -18.59 -3.77 -0.57
N ASN A 273 -18.72 -3.24 0.65
CA ASN A 273 -19.90 -2.51 1.07
C ASN A 273 -19.61 -1.01 1.06
N LYS A 274 -20.02 -0.32 0.00
CA LYS A 274 -19.80 1.11 -0.19
C LYS A 274 -20.45 1.98 0.88
N HIS A 275 -21.57 1.55 1.48
CA HIS A 275 -22.24 2.30 2.53
C HIS A 275 -21.37 2.46 3.78
N TYR A 276 -20.60 1.44 4.12
CA TYR A 276 -19.72 1.46 5.28
C TYR A 276 -18.25 1.74 4.94
N GLY A 277 -17.81 1.48 3.71
CA GLY A 277 -16.39 1.45 3.37
C GLY A 277 -15.68 0.19 3.86
N TYR A 278 -16.41 -0.94 4.01
CA TYR A 278 -15.89 -2.18 4.58
C TYR A 278 -15.93 -3.31 3.55
N ASN A 279 -15.01 -4.27 3.70
CA ASN A 279 -14.97 -5.51 2.92
C ASN A 279 -15.62 -6.63 3.74
N LYS A 280 -16.72 -7.20 3.27
CA LYS A 280 -17.40 -8.31 3.93
C LYS A 280 -16.57 -9.58 3.74
N ILE A 281 -16.00 -10.09 4.81
CA ILE A 281 -15.08 -11.24 4.79
C ILE A 281 -15.71 -12.53 5.29
N HIS A 282 -16.82 -12.45 6.01
CA HIS A 282 -17.57 -13.62 6.42
C HIS A 282 -19.07 -13.32 6.51
N ASN A 283 -19.87 -14.27 6.06
CA ASN A 283 -21.33 -14.24 6.21
C ASN A 283 -21.67 -14.82 7.58
N THR A 284 -22.56 -14.20 8.27
CA THR A 284 -23.32 -14.65 9.44
C THR A 284 -22.59 -15.62 10.39
N VAL A 285 -22.04 -15.07 11.46
CA VAL A 285 -21.69 -15.83 12.65
C VAL A 285 -22.79 -15.65 13.72
N LEU A 286 -23.17 -16.74 14.37
CA LEU A 286 -24.05 -16.68 15.54
C LEU A 286 -23.20 -16.40 16.78
N ILE A 287 -23.61 -15.39 17.54
CA ILE A 287 -23.02 -15.04 18.82
C ILE A 287 -24.11 -15.16 19.89
N ASP A 288 -23.89 -15.99 20.89
CA ASP A 288 -24.85 -16.20 22.00
C ASP A 288 -24.15 -16.63 23.29
N GLY A 289 -24.96 -16.82 24.34
CA GLY A 289 -24.54 -17.35 25.62
C GLY A 289 -23.60 -16.41 26.40
N LEU A 290 -23.94 -16.15 27.63
CA LEU A 290 -23.06 -15.58 28.63
C LEU A 290 -22.96 -16.62 29.76
N ASP A 291 -21.76 -17.15 30.02
CA ASP A 291 -21.42 -17.84 31.22
C ASP A 291 -20.38 -17.01 32.00
N GLY A 292 -20.23 -17.22 33.26
CA GLY A 292 -19.54 -16.32 34.19
C GLY A 292 -18.04 -16.10 33.96
N GLU A 293 -17.42 -16.67 32.89
CA GLU A 293 -16.03 -16.46 32.52
C GLU A 293 -15.89 -15.31 31.52
N THR A 294 -14.90 -14.46 31.74
CA THR A 294 -14.56 -13.36 30.84
C THR A 294 -13.14 -13.53 30.30
N PHE A 295 -12.97 -13.28 29.01
CA PHE A 295 -11.66 -13.28 28.39
C PHE A 295 -10.79 -12.12 28.92
N ASP A 296 -9.57 -12.43 29.33
CA ASP A 296 -8.60 -11.49 29.92
C ASP A 296 -7.67 -10.89 28.88
N GLY A 297 -8.17 -10.53 27.70
CA GLY A 297 -7.41 -9.95 26.60
C GLY A 297 -8.12 -8.75 25.98
N GLU A 298 -7.55 -8.25 24.86
CA GLU A 298 -8.20 -7.20 24.09
C GLU A 298 -9.57 -7.66 23.59
N THR A 299 -10.58 -6.83 23.74
CA THR A 299 -11.96 -7.13 23.36
C THR A 299 -12.46 -6.17 22.29
N LEU A 300 -13.44 -6.61 21.49
CA LEU A 300 -14.16 -5.75 20.57
C LEU A 300 -14.73 -4.53 21.30
N GLN A 301 -14.59 -3.36 20.69
CA GLN A 301 -15.14 -2.09 21.21
C GLN A 301 -16.36 -1.67 20.40
N LYS A 302 -17.44 -1.28 21.07
CA LYS A 302 -18.61 -0.68 20.43
C LYS A 302 -18.27 0.71 19.89
N PHE A 303 -18.77 1.07 18.70
CA PHE A 303 -18.54 2.38 18.07
C PHE A 303 -19.74 2.85 17.25
#